data_fa05754340b1f2ca4233ebb0a83d5730
#
_entry.id   fa05754340b1f2ca4233ebb0a83d5730
#
_cell.length_a   1.000
_cell.length_b   1.000
_cell.length_c   1.000
_cell.angle_alpha   90.00
_cell.angle_beta   90.00
_cell.angle_gamma   90.00
#
_symmetry.space_group_name_H-M   'P 1'
#
loop_
_entity.id
_entity.type
_entity.pdbx_description
1 polymer ?
#
loop_
_entity_poly.entity_id
_entity_poly.type
_entity_poly.pdbx_seq_one_letter_code
_entity_poly.pdbx_strand_id
1 'polypeptide(L)'
;MSIKSDKWIRRMAEQHGMIEPFEPGQIRQDAAGQKIVSYGTSSYGYDIRCAPEFKVFTNIYSTVVDPKNFDPKSFVDIESNVCIIPPNSFALARTLEYFRIPRNVLTICLGKSTYARCGIIVNVTPFEPEWEGYVTLEFSNTTPLPAKIYAGEGCAQVLFFESDEECETSYKDRGGKYQGQVGVTLPKT
;
A
#
# COMPACT_ATOMS: atom_id res chain seq x y z
N MET A 1 -12.27 -19.39 -8.08
CA MET A 1 -11.31 -18.37 -7.58
C MET A 1 -10.55 -18.95 -6.40
N SER A 2 -9.21 -18.89 -6.44
CA SER A 2 -8.37 -19.44 -5.36
C SER A 2 -7.32 -18.45 -4.90
N ILE A 3 -7.08 -18.41 -3.57
CA ILE A 3 -5.97 -17.67 -2.98
C ILE A 3 -4.63 -18.28 -3.43
N LYS A 4 -3.63 -17.46 -3.68
CA LYS A 4 -2.34 -17.88 -4.22
C LYS A 4 -1.29 -18.06 -3.12
N SER A 5 -0.51 -19.15 -3.24
CA SER A 5 0.55 -19.48 -2.29
C SER A 5 1.84 -18.71 -2.57
N ASP A 6 2.77 -18.77 -1.61
CA ASP A 6 4.11 -18.22 -1.73
C ASP A 6 4.87 -18.71 -2.98
N LYS A 7 4.70 -19.98 -3.38
CA LYS A 7 5.31 -20.53 -4.62
C LYS A 7 4.81 -19.81 -5.87
N TRP A 8 3.51 -19.53 -5.93
CA TRP A 8 2.91 -18.81 -7.04
C TRP A 8 3.37 -17.34 -7.04
N ILE A 9 3.38 -16.69 -5.87
CA ILE A 9 3.80 -15.29 -5.72
C ILE A 9 5.25 -15.12 -6.18
N ARG A 10 6.18 -15.98 -5.72
CA ARG A 10 7.59 -15.97 -6.16
C ARG A 10 7.70 -16.12 -7.68
N ARG A 11 7.04 -17.11 -8.26
CA ARG A 11 7.06 -17.32 -9.71
C ARG A 11 6.57 -16.10 -10.48
N MET A 12 5.47 -15.49 -10.06
CA MET A 12 4.91 -14.32 -10.73
C MET A 12 5.81 -13.08 -10.58
N ALA A 13 6.40 -12.88 -9.42
CA ALA A 13 7.33 -11.78 -9.19
C ALA A 13 8.64 -11.95 -10.01
N GLU A 14 9.26 -13.13 -9.97
CA GLU A 14 10.56 -13.40 -10.59
C GLU A 14 10.48 -13.54 -12.12
N GLN A 15 9.41 -14.16 -12.66
CA GLN A 15 9.30 -14.45 -14.09
C GLN A 15 8.48 -13.40 -14.85
N HIS A 16 7.59 -12.69 -14.17
CA HIS A 16 6.67 -11.73 -14.82
C HIS A 16 6.76 -10.31 -14.24
N GLY A 17 7.65 -10.07 -13.27
CA GLY A 17 7.84 -8.75 -12.67
C GLY A 17 6.59 -8.20 -11.95
N MET A 18 5.74 -9.10 -11.39
CA MET A 18 4.49 -8.69 -10.74
C MET A 18 4.72 -7.78 -9.54
N ILE A 19 5.84 -7.93 -8.83
CA ILE A 19 6.26 -7.13 -7.66
C ILE A 19 7.72 -6.74 -7.82
N GLU A 20 8.05 -5.45 -7.74
CA GLU A 20 9.43 -4.97 -7.92
C GLU A 20 9.72 -3.75 -7.00
N PRO A 21 10.76 -3.77 -6.13
CA PRO A 21 11.65 -4.90 -5.86
C PRO A 21 10.95 -6.01 -5.06
N PHE A 22 11.28 -7.26 -5.35
CA PHE A 22 10.67 -8.42 -4.74
C PHE A 22 11.54 -9.01 -3.63
N GLU A 23 10.92 -9.40 -2.50
CA GLU A 23 11.57 -10.11 -1.40
C GLU A 23 10.98 -11.53 -1.27
N PRO A 24 11.75 -12.58 -1.59
CA PRO A 24 11.23 -13.96 -1.64
C PRO A 24 10.97 -14.59 -0.28
N GLY A 25 11.51 -14.02 0.80
CA GLY A 25 11.32 -14.49 2.17
C GLY A 25 10.69 -13.46 3.09
N GLN A 26 10.60 -13.78 4.36
CA GLN A 26 10.18 -12.85 5.43
C GLN A 26 11.40 -12.22 6.09
N ILE A 27 11.60 -10.92 5.94
CA ILE A 27 12.65 -10.15 6.60
C ILE A 27 12.09 -9.61 7.93
N ARG A 28 12.82 -9.80 9.02
CA ARG A 28 12.43 -9.43 10.39
C ARG A 28 13.47 -8.60 11.12
N GLN A 29 14.63 -8.41 10.50
CA GLN A 29 15.74 -7.64 11.03
C GLN A 29 16.37 -6.85 9.88
N ASP A 30 16.88 -5.67 10.17
CA ASP A 30 17.67 -4.88 9.23
C ASP A 30 19.11 -5.42 9.11
N ALA A 31 19.94 -4.77 8.29
CA ALA A 31 21.34 -5.15 8.09
C ALA A 31 22.18 -5.03 9.37
N ALA A 32 21.74 -4.26 10.36
CA ALA A 32 22.40 -4.12 11.67
C ALA A 32 21.88 -5.13 12.72
N GLY A 33 20.94 -6.02 12.33
CA GLY A 33 20.32 -7.01 13.22
C GLY A 33 19.23 -6.44 14.14
N GLN A 34 18.79 -5.20 13.93
CA GLN A 34 17.71 -4.60 14.70
C GLN A 34 16.35 -5.14 14.22
N LYS A 35 15.43 -5.38 15.16
CA LYS A 35 14.07 -5.83 14.83
C LYS A 35 13.31 -4.74 14.10
N ILE A 36 12.69 -5.12 12.99
CA ILE A 36 11.83 -4.27 12.17
C ILE A 36 10.42 -4.85 12.05
N VAL A 37 9.46 -4.06 11.59
CA VAL A 37 8.16 -4.58 11.18
C VAL A 37 8.37 -5.40 9.91
N SER A 38 8.14 -6.71 9.99
CA SER A 38 8.50 -7.68 8.94
C SER A 38 7.85 -7.38 7.59
N TYR A 39 8.56 -7.72 6.51
CA TYR A 39 8.06 -7.59 5.13
C TYR A 39 8.50 -8.79 4.27
N GLY A 40 7.96 -8.86 3.05
CA GLY A 40 8.28 -9.91 2.08
C GLY A 40 7.22 -11.00 1.99
N THR A 41 7.56 -12.12 1.34
CA THR A 41 6.62 -13.19 1.02
C THR A 41 6.21 -13.98 2.25
N SER A 42 4.90 -14.08 2.51
CA SER A 42 4.27 -14.96 3.50
C SER A 42 3.65 -16.18 2.82
N SER A 43 2.99 -17.07 3.59
CA SER A 43 2.42 -18.33 3.07
C SER A 43 1.42 -18.12 1.92
N TYR A 44 0.55 -17.10 2.03
CA TYR A 44 -0.52 -16.80 1.07
C TYR A 44 -0.66 -15.30 0.80
N GLY A 45 0.44 -14.55 0.90
CA GLY A 45 0.43 -13.10 0.67
C GLY A 45 1.82 -12.52 0.61
N TYR A 46 1.87 -11.21 0.46
CA TYR A 46 3.09 -10.43 0.44
C TYR A 46 2.95 -9.22 1.36
N ASP A 47 3.84 -9.11 2.34
CA ASP A 47 3.90 -7.95 3.24
C ASP A 47 4.66 -6.82 2.56
N ILE A 48 3.95 -5.77 2.16
CA ILE A 48 4.47 -4.60 1.44
C ILE A 48 5.14 -3.60 2.37
N ARG A 49 6.14 -2.89 1.84
CA ARG A 49 6.87 -1.84 2.54
C ARG A 49 6.32 -0.46 2.24
N CYS A 50 6.43 0.43 3.23
CA CYS A 50 6.17 1.85 3.05
C CYS A 50 7.41 2.55 2.48
N ALA A 51 7.26 3.39 1.47
CA ALA A 51 8.32 4.29 0.98
C ALA A 51 8.49 5.52 1.89
N PRO A 52 9.61 6.29 1.78
CA PRO A 52 9.87 7.42 2.67
C PRO A 52 9.07 8.70 2.35
N GLU A 53 8.27 8.69 1.30
CA GLU A 53 7.44 9.84 0.90
C GLU A 53 6.07 9.76 1.55
N PHE A 54 5.73 10.78 2.33
CA PHE A 54 4.46 10.90 3.04
C PHE A 54 3.78 12.24 2.74
N LYS A 55 2.43 12.23 2.80
CA LYS A 55 1.59 13.42 2.84
C LYS A 55 0.77 13.36 4.13
N VAL A 56 1.12 14.19 5.11
CA VAL A 56 0.42 14.24 6.40
C VAL A 56 -0.71 15.26 6.33
N PHE A 57 -1.91 14.84 6.68
CA PHE A 57 -3.09 15.70 6.65
C PHE A 57 -2.99 16.85 7.66
N THR A 58 -3.41 18.03 7.23
CA THR A 58 -3.55 19.24 8.06
C THR A 58 -4.92 19.90 7.79
N ASN A 59 -5.55 20.42 8.83
CA ASN A 59 -6.88 21.05 8.76
C ASN A 59 -6.83 22.58 8.75
N ILE A 60 -5.64 23.19 8.57
CA ILE A 60 -5.49 24.66 8.67
C ILE A 60 -5.98 25.42 7.43
N TYR A 61 -6.12 24.76 6.30
CA TYR A 61 -6.49 25.39 5.03
C TYR A 61 -7.91 25.07 4.56
N SER A 62 -8.61 24.13 5.21
CA SER A 62 -9.95 23.71 4.81
C SER A 62 -10.83 23.44 6.02
N THR A 63 -12.12 23.78 5.92
CA THR A 63 -13.14 23.53 6.96
C THR A 63 -13.91 22.23 6.73
N VAL A 64 -13.76 21.64 5.53
CA VAL A 64 -14.50 20.45 5.10
C VAL A 64 -13.58 19.59 4.22
N VAL A 65 -13.64 18.27 4.37
CA VAL A 65 -13.02 17.33 3.44
C VAL A 65 -14.05 16.95 2.39
N ASP A 66 -13.82 17.38 1.13
CA ASP A 66 -14.69 17.06 0.01
C ASP A 66 -13.91 16.23 -1.04
N PRO A 67 -14.26 14.95 -1.27
CA PRO A 67 -13.58 14.13 -2.25
C PRO A 67 -13.72 14.60 -3.70
N LYS A 68 -14.74 15.41 -4.00
CA LYS A 68 -14.96 15.99 -5.33
C LYS A 68 -14.20 17.31 -5.54
N ASN A 69 -13.81 17.96 -4.46
CA ASN A 69 -13.11 19.25 -4.48
C ASN A 69 -12.04 19.27 -3.38
N PHE A 70 -11.15 18.28 -3.40
CA PHE A 70 -10.12 18.16 -2.39
C PHE A 70 -9.04 19.23 -2.56
N ASP A 71 -8.78 20.01 -1.49
CA ASP A 71 -7.70 20.99 -1.49
C ASP A 71 -6.33 20.33 -1.25
N PRO A 72 -5.41 20.35 -2.23
CA PRO A 72 -4.06 19.79 -2.07
C PRO A 72 -3.26 20.41 -0.92
N LYS A 73 -3.56 21.64 -0.51
CA LYS A 73 -2.97 22.32 0.65
C LYS A 73 -3.33 21.67 1.98
N SER A 74 -4.31 20.75 1.99
CA SER A 74 -4.65 19.95 3.17
C SER A 74 -3.61 18.89 3.50
N PHE A 75 -2.50 18.82 2.76
CA PHE A 75 -1.37 17.93 3.07
C PHE A 75 -0.06 18.69 3.21
N VAL A 76 0.78 18.19 4.13
CA VAL A 76 2.19 18.58 4.25
C VAL A 76 3.02 17.40 3.73
N ASP A 77 3.90 17.69 2.76
CA ASP A 77 4.82 16.70 2.21
C ASP A 77 6.00 16.49 3.16
N ILE A 78 6.29 15.24 3.45
CA ILE A 78 7.38 14.83 4.33
C ILE A 78 8.15 13.70 3.65
N GLU A 79 9.47 13.82 3.58
CA GLU A 79 10.38 12.76 3.22
C GLU A 79 11.21 12.36 4.44
N SER A 80 11.00 11.15 4.97
CA SER A 80 11.63 10.70 6.20
C SER A 80 11.57 9.19 6.36
N ASN A 81 12.52 8.64 7.11
CA ASN A 81 12.48 7.23 7.52
C ASN A 81 11.41 6.95 8.58
N VAL A 82 10.87 7.97 9.24
CA VAL A 82 9.78 7.84 10.23
C VAL A 82 8.78 8.97 10.02
N CYS A 83 7.55 8.62 9.66
CA CYS A 83 6.44 9.56 9.64
C CYS A 83 5.74 9.57 11.01
N ILE A 84 5.40 10.77 11.50
CA ILE A 84 4.58 10.96 12.70
C ILE A 84 3.21 11.47 12.27
N ILE A 85 2.18 10.66 12.46
CA ILE A 85 0.80 11.04 12.19
C ILE A 85 0.18 11.63 13.46
N PRO A 86 -0.34 12.88 13.42
CA PRO A 86 -0.98 13.50 14.58
C PRO A 86 -2.15 12.65 15.14
N PRO A 87 -2.56 12.88 16.39
CA PRO A 87 -3.72 12.22 16.98
C PRO A 87 -4.98 12.41 16.12
N ASN A 88 -5.76 11.34 15.94
CA ASN A 88 -7.03 11.36 15.20
C ASN A 88 -6.91 11.96 13.79
N SER A 89 -5.74 11.80 13.14
CA SER A 89 -5.44 12.28 11.80
C SER A 89 -5.04 11.13 10.88
N PHE A 90 -4.66 11.45 9.66
CA PHE A 90 -4.24 10.45 8.69
C PHE A 90 -3.08 10.96 7.83
N ALA A 91 -2.43 10.03 7.15
CA ALA A 91 -1.39 10.32 6.18
C ALA A 91 -1.56 9.42 4.96
N LEU A 92 -1.16 9.93 3.82
CA LEU A 92 -0.95 9.13 2.62
C LEU A 92 0.54 8.82 2.48
N ALA A 93 0.83 7.64 1.96
CA ALA A 93 2.17 7.25 1.56
C ALA A 93 2.07 6.43 0.27
N ARG A 94 3.19 5.92 -0.23
CA ARG A 94 3.19 4.93 -1.30
C ARG A 94 3.95 3.68 -0.88
N THR A 95 3.71 2.59 -1.60
CA THR A 95 4.53 1.40 -1.47
C THR A 95 5.95 1.65 -2.01
N LEU A 96 6.92 0.94 -1.44
CA LEU A 96 8.25 0.85 -2.02
C LEU A 96 8.22 -0.04 -3.27
N GLU A 97 7.37 -1.05 -3.27
CA GLU A 97 7.15 -1.96 -4.38
C GLU A 97 6.28 -1.34 -5.47
N TYR A 98 6.68 -1.56 -6.73
CA TYR A 98 5.86 -1.36 -7.92
C TYR A 98 5.14 -2.68 -8.24
N PHE A 99 3.86 -2.61 -8.57
CA PHE A 99 3.02 -3.76 -8.89
C PHE A 99 2.61 -3.77 -10.35
N ARG A 100 2.50 -4.98 -10.94
CA ARG A 100 1.91 -5.26 -12.25
C ARG A 100 0.96 -6.43 -12.11
N ILE A 101 -0.32 -6.15 -11.96
CA ILE A 101 -1.34 -7.17 -11.67
C ILE A 101 -1.78 -7.85 -12.97
N PRO A 102 -1.71 -9.19 -13.07
CA PRO A 102 -2.19 -9.92 -14.23
C PRO A 102 -3.70 -9.76 -14.45
N ARG A 103 -4.16 -9.93 -15.70
CA ARG A 103 -5.58 -9.76 -16.08
C ARG A 103 -6.53 -10.69 -15.35
N ASN A 104 -6.09 -11.88 -15.01
CA ASN A 104 -6.87 -12.88 -14.29
C ASN A 104 -6.71 -12.83 -12.76
N VAL A 105 -6.10 -11.77 -12.21
CA VAL A 105 -5.80 -11.64 -10.78
C VAL A 105 -6.48 -10.41 -10.19
N LEU A 106 -7.12 -10.61 -9.04
CA LEU A 106 -7.58 -9.57 -8.14
C LEU A 106 -6.76 -9.63 -6.86
N THR A 107 -6.43 -8.48 -6.29
CA THR A 107 -5.76 -8.41 -4.99
C THR A 107 -6.68 -7.85 -3.91
N ILE A 108 -6.42 -8.26 -2.67
CA ILE A 108 -7.00 -7.62 -1.48
C ILE A 108 -5.83 -7.20 -0.59
N CYS A 109 -5.78 -5.91 -0.23
CA CYS A 109 -4.79 -5.39 0.70
C CYS A 109 -5.41 -5.22 2.08
N LEU A 110 -4.73 -5.74 3.10
CA LEU A 110 -5.14 -5.69 4.49
C LEU A 110 -4.04 -5.02 5.32
N GLY A 111 -4.44 -4.37 6.42
CA GLY A 111 -3.48 -3.82 7.38
C GLY A 111 -2.62 -4.90 8.03
N LYS A 112 -1.44 -4.49 8.54
CA LYS A 112 -0.55 -5.38 9.27
C LYS A 112 -0.91 -5.41 10.75
N SER A 113 -0.92 -6.62 11.34
CA SER A 113 -1.35 -6.84 12.73
C SER A 113 -0.56 -6.03 13.76
N THR A 114 0.70 -5.71 13.48
CA THR A 114 1.54 -4.86 14.36
C THR A 114 0.96 -3.46 14.48
N TYR A 115 0.62 -2.82 13.37
CA TYR A 115 0.01 -1.49 13.34
C TYR A 115 -1.45 -1.52 13.84
N ALA A 116 -2.22 -2.52 13.43
CA ALA A 116 -3.61 -2.66 13.85
C ALA A 116 -3.77 -2.73 15.38
N ARG A 117 -2.86 -3.43 16.08
CA ARG A 117 -2.84 -3.50 17.56
C ARG A 117 -2.42 -2.20 18.23
N CYS A 118 -1.85 -1.26 17.50
CA CYS A 118 -1.53 0.09 17.97
C CYS A 118 -2.62 1.11 17.61
N GLY A 119 -3.77 0.68 17.08
CA GLY A 119 -4.84 1.58 16.65
C GLY A 119 -4.53 2.33 15.36
N ILE A 120 -3.65 1.79 14.52
CA ILE A 120 -3.32 2.34 13.20
C ILE A 120 -3.99 1.46 12.15
N ILE A 121 -4.84 2.08 11.33
CA ILE A 121 -5.53 1.41 10.23
C ILE A 121 -4.79 1.75 8.94
N VAL A 122 -4.51 0.72 8.13
CA VAL A 122 -4.09 0.88 6.75
C VAL A 122 -5.25 0.49 5.86
N ASN A 123 -5.77 1.42 5.09
CA ASN A 123 -6.82 1.19 4.12
C ASN A 123 -6.25 1.26 2.70
N VAL A 124 -6.60 0.30 1.87
CA VAL A 124 -6.24 0.30 0.45
C VAL A 124 -7.33 -0.44 -0.31
N THR A 125 -7.81 0.13 -1.40
CA THR A 125 -8.77 -0.55 -2.27
C THR A 125 -8.08 -1.67 -3.07
N PRO A 126 -8.80 -2.68 -3.57
CA PRO A 126 -8.24 -3.76 -4.36
C PRO A 126 -7.42 -3.25 -5.56
N PHE A 127 -6.25 -3.87 -5.84
CA PHE A 127 -5.58 -3.67 -7.12
C PHE A 127 -6.28 -4.58 -8.12
N GLU A 128 -6.90 -3.94 -9.09
CA GLU A 128 -7.73 -4.61 -10.07
C GLU A 128 -6.91 -5.25 -11.20
N PRO A 129 -7.52 -6.13 -12.00
CA PRO A 129 -6.90 -6.72 -13.19
C PRO A 129 -6.23 -5.67 -14.10
N GLU A 130 -4.98 -5.92 -14.49
CA GLU A 130 -4.12 -5.07 -15.31
C GLU A 130 -3.78 -3.67 -14.73
N TRP A 131 -4.10 -3.45 -13.43
CA TRP A 131 -3.58 -2.28 -12.75
C TRP A 131 -2.06 -2.42 -12.53
N GLU A 132 -1.33 -1.33 -12.76
CA GLU A 132 0.08 -1.23 -12.43
C GLU A 132 0.41 0.11 -11.79
N GLY A 133 1.44 0.14 -10.95
CA GLY A 133 1.91 1.36 -10.28
C GLY A 133 2.44 1.12 -8.86
N TYR A 134 2.85 2.21 -8.23
CA TYR A 134 3.04 2.25 -6.78
C TYR A 134 1.69 2.46 -6.11
N VAL A 135 1.39 1.66 -5.09
CA VAL A 135 0.10 1.76 -4.37
C VAL A 135 0.13 2.95 -3.43
N THR A 136 -0.90 3.78 -3.45
CA THR A 136 -1.11 4.76 -2.39
C THR A 136 -1.67 4.05 -1.16
N LEU A 137 -1.04 4.27 -0.01
CA LEU A 137 -1.38 3.71 1.30
C LEU A 137 -2.06 4.80 2.13
N GLU A 138 -3.24 4.52 2.66
CA GLU A 138 -3.98 5.44 3.52
C GLU A 138 -3.88 4.99 4.98
N PHE A 139 -3.01 5.66 5.75
CA PHE A 139 -2.80 5.41 7.18
C PHE A 139 -3.69 6.29 8.02
N SER A 140 -4.56 5.71 8.84
CA SER A 140 -5.39 6.44 9.83
C SER A 140 -4.88 6.16 11.23
N ASN A 141 -4.54 7.23 11.98
CA ASN A 141 -4.26 7.16 13.41
C ASN A 141 -5.56 7.39 14.18
N THR A 142 -6.14 6.31 14.73
CA THR A 142 -7.38 6.38 15.53
C THR A 142 -7.13 6.62 17.02
N THR A 143 -5.88 6.88 17.41
CA THR A 143 -5.50 7.05 18.82
C THR A 143 -5.40 8.53 19.19
N PRO A 144 -5.52 8.86 20.50
CA PRO A 144 -5.31 10.22 20.99
C PRO A 144 -3.83 10.62 21.10
N LEU A 145 -2.90 9.78 20.63
CA LEU A 145 -1.46 10.00 20.66
C LEU A 145 -0.88 10.08 19.24
N PRO A 146 0.24 10.79 19.03
CA PRO A 146 0.98 10.71 17.77
C PRO A 146 1.42 9.27 17.47
N ALA A 147 1.27 8.81 16.23
CA ALA A 147 1.61 7.47 15.80
C ALA A 147 2.78 7.48 14.81
N LYS A 148 3.70 6.52 14.93
CA LYS A 148 4.86 6.36 14.04
C LYS A 148 4.60 5.34 12.95
N ILE A 149 4.95 5.69 11.72
CA ILE A 149 5.05 4.76 10.58
C ILE A 149 6.52 4.74 10.13
N TYR A 150 7.06 3.54 9.92
CA TYR A 150 8.46 3.35 9.54
C TYR A 150 8.57 3.09 8.04
N ALA A 151 9.35 3.92 7.33
CA ALA A 151 9.68 3.69 5.94
C ALA A 151 10.67 2.53 5.79
N GLY A 152 10.60 1.83 4.67
CA GLY A 152 11.42 0.65 4.41
C GLY A 152 10.96 -0.63 5.13
N GLU A 153 9.97 -0.52 6.02
CA GLU A 153 9.44 -1.62 6.80
C GLU A 153 8.03 -2.04 6.34
N GLY A 154 7.59 -3.24 6.74
CA GLY A 154 6.29 -3.79 6.37
C GLY A 154 5.13 -3.02 7.00
N CYS A 155 4.12 -2.66 6.19
CA CYS A 155 3.00 -1.85 6.67
C CYS A 155 1.61 -2.45 6.39
N ALA A 156 1.50 -3.30 5.39
CA ALA A 156 0.25 -3.96 5.00
C ALA A 156 0.54 -5.30 4.33
N GLN A 157 -0.47 -6.13 4.14
CA GLN A 157 -0.37 -7.42 3.47
C GLN A 157 -1.29 -7.48 2.25
N VAL A 158 -0.75 -7.91 1.12
CA VAL A 158 -1.50 -8.15 -0.12
C VAL A 158 -1.75 -9.63 -0.30
N LEU A 159 -3.02 -9.98 -0.53
CA LEU A 159 -3.47 -11.32 -0.92
C LEU A 159 -3.79 -11.32 -2.41
N PHE A 160 -3.47 -12.43 -3.09
CA PHE A 160 -3.69 -12.58 -4.54
C PHE A 160 -4.71 -13.68 -4.79
N PHE A 161 -5.71 -13.37 -5.61
CA PHE A 161 -6.78 -14.28 -6.00
C PHE A 161 -6.82 -14.39 -7.52
N GLU A 162 -6.65 -15.59 -8.05
CA GLU A 162 -6.80 -15.86 -9.47
C GLU A 162 -8.25 -16.23 -9.78
N SER A 163 -8.83 -15.58 -10.78
CA SER A 163 -10.18 -15.86 -11.23
C SER A 163 -10.25 -17.15 -12.06
N ASP A 164 -11.39 -17.82 -12.05
CA ASP A 164 -11.67 -18.98 -12.88
C ASP A 164 -11.93 -18.58 -14.33
N GLU A 165 -12.30 -17.31 -14.56
CA GLU A 165 -12.60 -16.73 -15.85
C GLU A 165 -12.01 -15.30 -15.92
N GLU A 166 -11.45 -14.91 -17.05
CA GLU A 166 -10.93 -13.55 -17.25
C GLU A 166 -12.08 -12.54 -17.37
N CYS A 167 -11.86 -11.34 -16.82
CA CYS A 167 -12.83 -10.26 -16.96
C CYS A 167 -12.87 -9.72 -18.39
N GLU A 168 -14.05 -9.37 -18.89
CA GLU A 168 -14.22 -8.72 -20.19
C GLU A 168 -13.52 -7.38 -20.25
N THR A 169 -13.63 -6.59 -19.17
CA THR A 169 -13.08 -5.23 -19.08
C THR A 169 -12.19 -5.10 -17.85
N SER A 170 -10.89 -4.92 -18.06
CA SER A 170 -9.91 -4.69 -16.99
C SER A 170 -9.88 -3.22 -16.53
N TYR A 171 -9.10 -2.95 -15.48
CA TYR A 171 -8.86 -1.58 -15.02
C TYR A 171 -8.16 -0.72 -16.09
N LYS A 172 -7.25 -1.33 -16.84
CA LYS A 172 -6.54 -0.69 -17.95
C LYS A 172 -7.48 -0.38 -19.12
N ASP A 173 -8.34 -1.34 -19.50
CA ASP A 173 -9.28 -1.20 -20.62
C ASP A 173 -10.25 -0.03 -20.41
N ARG A 174 -10.72 0.20 -19.19
CA ARG A 174 -11.63 1.30 -18.86
C ARG A 174 -10.92 2.61 -18.51
N GLY A 175 -9.59 2.70 -18.71
CA GLY A 175 -8.82 3.91 -18.43
C GLY A 175 -8.88 4.33 -16.97
N GLY A 176 -8.70 3.37 -16.05
CA GLY A 176 -8.81 3.60 -14.62
C GLY A 176 -7.93 4.77 -14.14
N LYS A 177 -8.52 5.68 -13.36
CA LYS A 177 -7.93 6.99 -12.99
C LYS A 177 -6.63 6.92 -12.18
N TYR A 178 -6.32 5.77 -11.60
CA TYR A 178 -5.10 5.51 -10.84
C TYR A 178 -4.12 4.57 -11.54
N GLN A 179 -4.28 4.34 -12.84
CA GLN A 179 -3.33 3.56 -13.64
C GLN A 179 -1.98 4.25 -13.72
N GLY A 180 -0.89 3.50 -13.53
CA GLY A 180 0.48 3.99 -13.68
C GLY A 180 0.92 4.99 -12.61
N GLN A 181 0.44 4.88 -11.37
CA GLN A 181 0.83 5.77 -10.28
C GLN A 181 2.35 5.72 -10.03
N VAL A 182 3.02 6.89 -9.99
CA VAL A 182 4.47 7.01 -9.74
C VAL A 182 4.78 7.52 -8.34
N GLY A 183 3.89 8.28 -7.71
CA GLY A 183 4.06 8.89 -6.39
C GLY A 183 2.81 8.75 -5.53
N VAL A 184 2.81 9.42 -4.38
CA VAL A 184 1.60 9.51 -3.53
C VAL A 184 0.54 10.30 -4.26
N THR A 185 -0.53 9.62 -4.66
CA THR A 185 -1.59 10.20 -5.50
C THR A 185 -2.74 10.71 -4.64
N LEU A 186 -3.15 11.96 -4.89
CA LEU A 186 -4.31 12.59 -4.24
C LEU A 186 -5.63 12.06 -4.84
N PRO A 187 -6.78 12.28 -4.15
CA PRO A 187 -8.09 11.90 -4.67
C PRO A 187 -8.33 12.47 -6.07
N LYS A 188 -8.86 11.63 -6.95
CA LYS A 188 -9.30 11.99 -8.31
C LYS A 188 -10.77 11.59 -8.45
N THR A 189 -11.59 12.45 -9.02
CA THR A 189 -13.00 12.19 -9.34
C THR A 189 -13.21 12.01 -10.84
#